data_b4013ad52092ed8a576954c1aa8662db
#
_entry.id   b4013ad52092ed8a576954c1aa8662db
#
_cell.length_a   1.000
_cell.length_b   1.000
_cell.length_c   1.000
_cell.angle_alpha   90.00
_cell.angle_beta   90.00
_cell.angle_gamma   90.00
#
_symmetry.space_group_name_H-M   'P 1'
#
loop_
_entity.id
_entity.type
_entity.pdbx_description
1 polymer ?
#
loop_
_entity_poly.entity_id
_entity_poly.type
_entity_poly.pdbx_seq_one_letter_code
_entity_poly.pdbx_strand_id
1 'polypeptide(L)' 'MSRYARAKENARQKAIDFQTDFHNNSYSYGELAAFTEYFTKLAKRYGLIAEFRENGII' A
#
# COMPACT_ATOMS: atom_id res chain seq x y z
N MET A 1 6.17 20.11 -8.22
CA MET A 1 5.52 19.17 -7.29
C MET A 1 6.34 19.06 -6.01
N SER A 2 5.71 19.09 -4.85
CA SER A 2 6.42 19.01 -3.57
C SER A 2 6.96 17.60 -3.33
N ARG A 3 7.95 17.50 -2.43
CA ARG A 3 8.48 16.20 -2.00
C ARG A 3 7.37 15.31 -1.41
N TYR A 4 6.47 15.93 -0.65
CA TYR A 4 5.35 15.21 -0.04
C TYR A 4 4.44 14.63 -1.11
N ALA A 5 4.07 15.42 -2.11
CA ALA A 5 3.19 14.95 -3.19
C ALA A 5 3.81 13.80 -3.97
N ARG A 6 5.12 13.89 -4.24
CA ARG A 6 5.85 12.82 -4.92
C ARG A 6 5.90 11.56 -4.07
N ALA A 7 6.20 11.69 -2.77
CA ALA A 7 6.24 10.56 -1.87
C ALA A 7 4.87 9.88 -1.74
N LYS A 8 3.80 10.67 -1.71
CA LYS A 8 2.43 10.16 -1.68
C LYS A 8 2.11 9.36 -2.93
N GLU A 9 2.49 9.87 -4.12
CA GLU A 9 2.29 9.14 -5.37
C GLU A 9 3.11 7.86 -5.41
N ASN A 10 4.34 7.87 -4.89
CA ASN A 10 5.16 6.67 -4.81
C ASN A 10 4.52 5.64 -3.90
N ALA A 11 3.91 6.06 -2.79
CA ALA A 11 3.20 5.14 -1.89
C ALA A 11 2.00 4.51 -2.59
N ARG A 12 1.23 5.29 -3.36
CA ARG A 12 0.13 4.75 -4.17
C ARG A 12 0.63 3.73 -5.17
N GLN A 13 1.70 4.05 -5.87
CA GLN A 13 2.24 3.16 -6.89
C GLN A 13 2.72 1.84 -6.29
N LYS A 14 3.35 1.88 -5.13
CA LYS A 14 3.74 0.66 -4.42
C LYS A 14 2.55 -0.22 -4.09
N ALA A 15 1.45 0.38 -3.66
CA ALA A 15 0.23 -0.36 -3.34
C ALA A 15 -0.39 -0.96 -4.60
N ILE A 16 -0.41 -0.23 -5.71
CA ILE A 16 -0.92 -0.73 -6.99
C ILE A 16 -0.06 -1.89 -7.48
N ASP A 17 1.26 -1.75 -7.41
CA ASP A 17 2.18 -2.81 -7.81
C ASP A 17 2.00 -4.06 -6.96
N PHE A 18 1.80 -3.89 -5.66
CA PHE A 18 1.52 -5.01 -4.76
C PHE A 18 0.24 -5.73 -5.16
N GLN A 19 -0.85 -5.00 -5.44
CA GLN A 19 -2.10 -5.61 -5.87
C GLN A 19 -1.97 -6.34 -7.19
N THR A 20 -1.21 -5.79 -8.12
CA THR A 20 -0.96 -6.42 -9.42
C THR A 20 -0.24 -7.75 -9.23
N ASP A 21 0.79 -7.77 -8.39
CA ASP A 21 1.59 -8.97 -8.14
C ASP A 21 0.86 -9.99 -7.27
N PHE A 22 -0.08 -9.54 -6.46
CA PHE A 22 -0.80 -10.40 -5.52
C PHE A 22 -1.46 -11.59 -6.23
N HIS A 23 -2.03 -11.36 -7.41
CA HIS A 23 -2.69 -12.42 -8.17
C HIS A 23 -1.72 -13.43 -8.78
N ASN A 24 -0.46 -13.04 -8.92
CA ASN A 24 0.56 -13.88 -9.56
C ASN A 24 1.46 -14.61 -8.55
N ASN A 25 1.36 -14.26 -7.27
CA ASN A 25 2.20 -14.82 -6.22
C ASN A 25 1.35 -15.34 -5.08
N SER A 26 1.82 -16.41 -4.44
CA SER A 26 1.21 -16.91 -3.22
C SER A 26 1.99 -16.37 -2.03
N TYR A 27 1.31 -15.69 -1.14
CA TYR A 27 1.91 -15.16 0.07
C TYR A 27 1.46 -15.96 1.28
N SER A 28 2.36 -16.19 2.23
CA SER A 28 2.00 -16.80 3.50
C SER A 28 1.18 -15.80 4.34
N TYR A 29 0.47 -16.31 5.34
CA TYR A 29 -0.29 -15.45 6.24
C TYR A 29 0.60 -14.40 6.92
N GLY A 30 1.80 -14.80 7.36
CA GLY A 30 2.75 -13.87 7.96
C GLY A 30 3.21 -12.78 7.00
N GLU A 31 3.42 -13.13 5.73
CA GLU A 31 3.78 -12.14 4.72
C GLU A 31 2.65 -11.14 4.48
N LEU A 32 1.41 -11.62 4.40
CA LEU A 32 0.25 -10.74 4.24
C LEU A 32 0.10 -9.79 5.42
N ALA A 33 0.31 -10.27 6.64
CA ALA A 33 0.25 -9.44 7.83
C ALA A 33 1.33 -8.35 7.79
N ALA A 34 2.54 -8.69 7.37
CA ALA A 34 3.64 -7.74 7.23
C ALA A 34 3.33 -6.67 6.17
N PHE A 35 2.76 -7.05 5.04
CA PHE A 35 2.36 -6.10 4.00
C PHE A 35 1.26 -5.16 4.50
N THR A 36 0.26 -5.69 5.19
CA THR A 36 -0.82 -4.87 5.76
C THR A 36 -0.26 -3.83 6.72
N GLU A 37 0.64 -4.23 7.60
CA GLU A 37 1.29 -3.30 8.53
C GLU A 37 2.08 -2.22 7.80
N TYR A 38 2.86 -2.61 6.80
CA TYR A 38 3.65 -1.69 6.00
C TYR A 38 2.77 -0.65 5.30
N PHE A 39 1.72 -1.10 4.62
CA PHE A 39 0.83 -0.18 3.90
C PHE A 39 -0.02 0.66 4.84
N THR A 40 -0.37 0.16 6.02
CA THR A 40 -1.06 0.95 7.03
C THR A 40 -0.19 2.12 7.49
N LYS A 41 1.09 1.87 7.73
CA LYS A 41 2.02 2.94 8.11
C LYS A 41 2.16 3.98 7.01
N LEU A 42 2.31 3.55 5.75
CA LEU A 42 2.36 4.47 4.62
C LEU A 42 1.07 5.27 4.50
N ALA A 43 -0.07 4.63 4.66
CA ALA A 43 -1.36 5.29 4.55
C ALA A 43 -1.54 6.36 5.62
N LYS A 44 -1.12 6.08 6.86
CA LYS A 44 -1.17 7.07 7.93
C LYS A 44 -0.26 8.26 7.65
N ARG A 45 0.92 7.98 7.12
CA ARG A 45 1.91 9.02 6.84
C ARG A 45 1.46 9.98 5.75
N TYR A 46 0.80 9.47 4.72
CA TYR A 46 0.43 10.25 3.53
C TYR A 46 -1.06 10.50 3.37
N GLY A 47 -1.86 10.19 4.38
CA GLY A 47 -3.30 10.42 4.32
C GLY A 47 -4.03 9.54 3.32
N LEU A 48 -3.62 8.29 3.18
CA LEU A 48 -4.19 7.35 2.21
C LEU A 48 -5.05 6.26 2.84
N ILE A 49 -5.41 6.39 4.12
CA ILE A 49 -6.15 5.34 4.84
C ILE A 49 -7.46 4.98 4.12
N ALA A 50 -8.28 5.99 3.81
CA ALA A 50 -9.56 5.75 3.15
C ALA A 50 -9.36 5.12 1.77
N GLU A 51 -8.41 5.65 1.00
CA GLU A 51 -8.12 5.15 -0.34
C GLU A 51 -7.67 3.70 -0.30
N PHE A 52 -6.77 3.36 0.61
CA PHE A 52 -6.26 1.98 0.72
C PHE A 52 -7.34 1.01 1.20
N ARG A 53 -8.24 1.46 2.08
CA ARG A 53 -9.37 0.63 2.50
C ARG A 53 -10.33 0.37 1.35
N GLU A 54 -10.66 1.41 0.58
CA GLU A 54 -11.55 1.28 -0.56
C GLU A 54 -11.00 0.32 -1.62
N ASN A 55 -9.69 0.27 -1.76
CA ASN A 55 -9.04 -0.60 -2.73
C ASN A 55 -8.67 -1.97 -2.17
N GLY A 56 -9.00 -2.25 -0.92
CA GLY A 56 -8.75 -3.55 -0.31
C GLY A 56 -7.29 -3.82 0.02
N ILE A 57 -6.46 -2.76 0.16
CA ILE A 57 -5.04 -2.89 0.49
C ILE A 57 -4.85 -3.11 2.00
N ILE A 58 -5.69 -2.46 2.79
CA ILE A 58 -5.64 -2.62 4.25
C ILE A 58 -7.02 -2.88 4.83
#